data_e8c5b267b7fd937cee2e202a62cf1e10
#
_entry.id   e8c5b267b7fd937cee2e202a62cf1e10
#
_cell.length_a   1.000
_cell.length_b   1.000
_cell.length_c   1.000
_cell.angle_alpha   90.00
_cell.angle_beta   90.00
_cell.angle_gamma   90.00
#
_symmetry.space_group_name_H-M   'P 1'
#
loop_
_entity.id
_entity.type
_entity.pdbx_description
1 polymer ?
#
loop_
_entity_poly.entity_id
_entity_poly.type
_entity_poly.pdbx_seq_one_letter_code
_entity_poly.pdbx_strand_id
1 'polypeptide(L)'
;MTMIRLLRLVVWLIGLSTALAQTPQKVVDIPTRAGVTQRMIVLAPPEPKAAVVLMAGGHGGLQISPNGSMKWGEGNFLMRTRQQFADQGLLVAVVDAPSDRQTLPFLNGFR
;
A
#
# COMPACT_ATOMS: atom_id res chain seq x y z
N MET A 1 -22.41 14.39 43.40
CA MET A 1 -22.69 15.11 42.12
C MET A 1 -21.43 15.30 41.26
N THR A 2 -20.26 15.45 41.83
CA THR A 2 -18.99 15.58 41.06
C THR A 2 -18.53 14.30 40.36
N MET A 3 -18.85 13.11 40.87
CA MET A 3 -18.48 11.82 40.21
C MET A 3 -19.23 11.55 38.89
N ILE A 4 -20.48 11.97 38.75
CA ILE A 4 -21.29 11.77 37.53
C ILE A 4 -20.77 12.66 36.39
N ARG A 5 -20.24 13.84 36.69
CA ARG A 5 -19.64 14.73 35.69
C ARG A 5 -18.28 14.23 35.16
N LEU A 6 -17.48 13.61 36.02
CA LEU A 6 -16.22 12.95 35.63
C LEU A 6 -16.46 11.71 34.75
N LEU A 7 -17.47 10.92 35.06
CA LEU A 7 -17.83 9.73 34.27
C LEU A 7 -18.28 10.10 32.84
N ARG A 8 -19.00 11.23 32.69
CA ARG A 8 -19.40 11.74 31.36
C ARG A 8 -18.22 12.24 30.53
N LEU A 9 -17.21 12.81 31.14
CA LEU A 9 -15.99 13.26 30.47
C LEU A 9 -15.11 12.08 30.00
N VAL A 10 -15.03 11.00 30.77
CA VAL A 10 -14.27 9.80 30.44
C VAL A 10 -14.94 9.05 29.26
N VAL A 11 -16.27 8.99 29.21
CA VAL A 11 -16.99 8.36 28.10
C VAL A 11 -16.80 9.13 26.79
N TRP A 12 -16.66 10.45 26.84
CA TRP A 12 -16.39 11.26 25.64
C TRP A 12 -14.94 11.07 25.11
N LEU A 13 -13.97 10.82 25.96
CA LEU A 13 -12.58 10.57 25.57
C LEU A 13 -12.37 9.20 24.91
N ILE A 14 -13.17 8.19 25.30
CA ILE A 14 -13.11 6.84 24.70
C ILE A 14 -13.71 6.83 23.29
N GLY A 15 -14.65 7.71 22.97
CA GLY A 15 -15.28 7.81 21.64
C GLY A 15 -14.40 8.43 20.56
N LEU A 16 -13.28 9.08 20.92
CA LEU A 16 -12.38 9.76 19.97
C LEU A 16 -11.22 8.89 19.46
N SER A 17 -11.03 7.68 20.00
CA SER A 17 -9.90 6.82 19.64
C SER A 17 -10.16 5.84 18.49
N THR A 18 -11.36 5.86 17.86
CA THR A 18 -11.74 4.87 16.83
C THR A 18 -11.61 5.38 15.39
N ALA A 19 -11.00 6.54 15.13
CA ALA A 19 -11.15 7.26 13.87
C ALA A 19 -10.04 7.05 12.83
N LEU A 20 -9.04 6.16 13.02
CA LEU A 20 -7.90 6.03 12.10
C LEU A 20 -7.65 4.56 11.71
N ALA A 21 -8.63 3.96 11.01
CA ALA A 21 -8.38 2.70 10.31
C ALA A 21 -7.58 2.99 9.05
N GLN A 22 -6.40 2.38 8.91
CA GLN A 22 -5.62 2.41 7.68
C GLN A 22 -6.36 1.68 6.56
N THR A 23 -6.22 2.14 5.33
CA THR A 23 -6.70 1.42 4.16
C THR A 23 -5.99 0.07 4.07
N PRO A 24 -6.72 -1.06 4.03
CA PRO A 24 -6.08 -2.37 3.94
C PRO A 24 -5.34 -2.53 2.62
N GLN A 25 -4.23 -3.23 2.67
CA GLN A 25 -3.41 -3.54 1.52
C GLN A 25 -3.73 -4.95 1.02
N LYS A 26 -3.83 -5.12 -0.30
CA LYS A 26 -4.12 -6.38 -0.97
C LYS A 26 -3.06 -6.66 -2.04
N VAL A 27 -2.59 -7.91 -2.12
CA VAL A 27 -1.72 -8.36 -3.22
C VAL A 27 -2.59 -8.88 -4.37
N VAL A 28 -2.31 -8.41 -5.57
CA VAL A 28 -3.04 -8.78 -6.80
C VAL A 28 -2.03 -9.24 -7.86
N ASP A 29 -2.31 -10.37 -8.49
CA ASP A 29 -1.55 -10.87 -9.64
C ASP A 29 -2.39 -10.76 -10.91
N ILE A 30 -1.89 -10.04 -11.89
CA ILE A 30 -2.56 -9.83 -13.17
C ILE A 30 -1.81 -10.61 -14.25
N PRO A 31 -2.47 -11.55 -14.97
CA PRO A 31 -1.89 -12.14 -16.17
C PRO A 31 -1.67 -11.07 -17.25
N THR A 32 -0.46 -11.00 -17.80
CA THR A 32 -0.12 -10.00 -18.81
C THR A 32 0.16 -10.61 -20.18
N ARG A 33 1.07 -11.57 -20.24
CA ARG A 33 1.42 -12.34 -21.42
C ARG A 33 1.62 -13.80 -21.05
N ALA A 34 1.73 -14.68 -22.03
CA ALA A 34 1.81 -16.12 -21.79
C ALA A 34 2.86 -16.48 -20.71
N GLY A 35 2.41 -17.09 -19.61
CA GLY A 35 3.27 -17.51 -18.50
C GLY A 35 3.82 -16.41 -17.62
N VAL A 36 3.39 -15.15 -17.79
CA VAL A 36 3.90 -13.99 -17.02
C VAL A 36 2.77 -13.27 -16.32
N THR A 37 2.99 -13.00 -15.03
CA THR A 37 2.08 -12.19 -14.20
C THR A 37 2.76 -10.90 -13.72
N GLN A 38 1.94 -9.89 -13.51
CA GLN A 38 2.34 -8.64 -12.89
C GLN A 38 1.75 -8.58 -11.50
N ARG A 39 2.61 -8.59 -10.48
CA ARG A 39 2.18 -8.46 -9.09
C ARG A 39 2.14 -7.01 -8.66
N MET A 40 1.11 -6.67 -7.90
CA MET A 40 0.92 -5.34 -7.34
C MET A 40 0.44 -5.42 -5.90
N ILE A 41 0.78 -4.40 -5.11
CA ILE A 41 0.07 -4.10 -3.86
C ILE A 41 -0.96 -3.03 -4.18
N VAL A 42 -2.21 -3.29 -3.84
CA VAL A 42 -3.32 -2.35 -4.05
C VAL A 42 -3.87 -1.89 -2.71
N LEU A 43 -4.00 -0.58 -2.55
CA LEU A 43 -4.69 0.06 -1.44
C LEU A 43 -5.90 0.80 -2.02
N ALA A 44 -7.10 0.31 -1.73
CA ALA A 44 -8.33 0.86 -2.26
C ALA A 44 -9.17 1.48 -1.13
N PRO A 45 -9.13 2.81 -0.94
CA PRO A 45 -10.03 3.49 -0.01
C PRO A 45 -11.47 3.43 -0.54
N PRO A 46 -12.48 3.62 0.33
CA PRO A 46 -13.86 3.76 -0.13
C PRO A 46 -13.99 4.95 -1.09
N GLU A 47 -14.69 4.75 -2.21
CA GLU A 47 -14.99 5.81 -3.18
C GLU A 47 -13.74 6.60 -3.63
N PRO A 48 -12.72 5.94 -4.20
CA PRO A 48 -11.50 6.62 -4.61
C PRO A 48 -11.80 7.65 -5.71
N LYS A 49 -11.25 8.84 -5.55
CA LYS A 49 -11.45 9.95 -6.50
C LYS A 49 -10.50 9.94 -7.69
N ALA A 50 -9.41 9.19 -7.58
CA ALA A 50 -8.41 9.01 -8.63
C ALA A 50 -7.54 7.79 -8.29
N ALA A 51 -6.69 7.39 -9.23
CA ALA A 51 -5.72 6.32 -9.04
C ALA A 51 -4.30 6.83 -9.23
N VAL A 52 -3.36 6.26 -8.49
CA VAL A 52 -1.93 6.50 -8.65
C VAL A 52 -1.19 5.17 -8.75
N VAL A 53 -0.28 5.08 -9.71
CA VAL A 53 0.63 3.95 -9.88
C VAL A 53 2.00 4.36 -9.35
N LEU A 54 2.50 3.63 -8.37
CA LEU A 54 3.80 3.87 -7.75
C LEU A 54 4.80 2.83 -8.26
N MET A 55 5.90 3.30 -8.79
CA MET A 55 6.99 2.45 -9.27
C MET A 55 8.27 2.79 -8.52
N ALA A 56 8.97 1.76 -8.05
CA ALA A 56 10.28 1.95 -7.44
C ALA A 56 11.30 2.44 -8.45
N GLY A 57 12.20 3.31 -8.00
CA GLY A 57 13.39 3.69 -8.76
C GLY A 57 14.43 2.57 -8.80
N GLY A 58 15.61 2.88 -9.36
CA GLY A 58 16.70 1.90 -9.48
C GLY A 58 16.37 0.78 -10.45
N HIS A 59 16.60 -0.47 -10.06
CA HIS A 59 16.31 -1.64 -10.91
C HIS A 59 14.83 -1.99 -11.05
N GLY A 60 13.95 -1.33 -10.28
CA GLY A 60 12.50 -1.48 -10.39
C GLY A 60 11.91 -2.72 -9.74
N GLY A 61 12.71 -3.61 -9.17
CA GLY A 61 12.25 -4.83 -8.53
C GLY A 61 11.96 -4.63 -7.05
N LEU A 62 10.87 -5.19 -6.56
CA LEU A 62 10.46 -5.15 -5.16
C LEU A 62 10.46 -6.54 -4.52
N GLN A 63 10.27 -7.58 -5.31
CA GLN A 63 10.06 -8.96 -4.86
C GLN A 63 8.96 -9.01 -3.79
N ILE A 64 7.76 -8.58 -4.17
CA ILE A 64 6.58 -8.61 -3.32
C ILE A 64 6.17 -10.05 -3.07
N SER A 65 6.08 -10.44 -1.79
CA SER A 65 5.60 -11.76 -1.40
C SER A 65 4.07 -11.83 -1.43
N PRO A 66 3.48 -13.04 -1.36
CA PRO A 66 2.02 -13.19 -1.31
C PRO A 66 1.36 -12.46 -0.14
N ASN A 67 2.08 -12.22 0.96
CA ASN A 67 1.56 -11.48 2.12
C ASN A 67 1.78 -9.97 2.03
N GLY A 68 2.38 -9.48 0.95
CA GLY A 68 2.60 -8.04 0.73
C GLY A 68 3.90 -7.49 1.28
N SER A 69 4.77 -8.32 1.87
CA SER A 69 6.12 -7.87 2.23
C SER A 69 6.99 -7.70 0.99
N MET A 70 7.96 -6.79 1.06
CA MET A 70 8.89 -6.50 -0.02
C MET A 70 10.29 -6.85 0.42
N LYS A 71 11.04 -7.58 -0.41
CA LYS A 71 12.47 -7.82 -0.17
C LYS A 71 13.30 -6.56 -0.44
N TRP A 72 12.90 -5.80 -1.46
CA TRP A 72 13.52 -4.56 -1.88
C TRP A 72 12.53 -3.41 -1.80
N GLY A 73 13.01 -2.20 -1.58
CA GLY A 73 12.17 -1.01 -1.70
C GLY A 73 11.46 -0.54 -0.44
N GLU A 74 11.53 -1.23 0.69
CA GLU A 74 10.90 -0.76 1.94
C GLU A 74 11.41 0.62 2.38
N GLY A 75 12.66 0.96 2.08
CA GLY A 75 13.23 2.29 2.30
C GLY A 75 12.95 3.30 1.19
N ASN A 76 12.38 2.88 0.06
CA ASN A 76 12.05 3.77 -1.04
C ASN A 76 10.93 4.73 -0.62
N PHE A 77 11.08 6.00 -0.98
CA PHE A 77 10.14 7.05 -0.56
C PHE A 77 8.69 6.74 -0.98
N LEU A 78 8.45 6.37 -2.24
CA LEU A 78 7.11 6.08 -2.73
C LEU A 78 6.53 4.83 -2.06
N MET A 79 7.34 3.80 -1.84
CA MET A 79 6.89 2.55 -1.23
C MET A 79 6.49 2.74 0.23
N ARG A 80 7.31 3.42 1.02
CA ARG A 80 7.03 3.66 2.44
C ARG A 80 5.91 4.68 2.67
N THR A 81 5.62 5.53 1.68
CA THR A 81 4.55 6.54 1.78
C THR A 81 3.24 6.12 1.09
N ARG A 82 3.13 4.89 0.60
CA ARG A 82 1.95 4.42 -0.14
C ARG A 82 0.65 4.60 0.62
N GLN A 83 0.66 4.38 1.94
CA GLN A 83 -0.52 4.58 2.78
C GLN A 83 -0.99 6.04 2.80
N GLN A 84 -0.06 6.99 2.76
CA GLN A 84 -0.38 8.41 2.76
C GLN A 84 -1.13 8.83 1.48
N PHE A 85 -0.81 8.22 0.33
CA PHE A 85 -1.58 8.43 -0.90
C PHE A 85 -3.01 7.90 -0.75
N ALA A 86 -3.19 6.71 -0.17
CA ALA A 86 -4.51 6.14 0.09
C ALA A 86 -5.31 6.99 1.07
N ASP A 87 -4.68 7.57 2.08
CA ASP A 87 -5.29 8.46 3.06
C ASP A 87 -5.83 9.75 2.41
N GLN A 88 -5.30 10.14 1.25
CA GLN A 88 -5.83 11.24 0.44
C GLN A 88 -7.01 10.85 -0.47
N GLY A 89 -7.51 9.63 -0.35
CA GLY A 89 -8.62 9.13 -1.16
C GLY A 89 -8.20 8.63 -2.54
N LEU A 90 -6.94 8.25 -2.72
CA LEU A 90 -6.42 7.72 -3.97
C LEU A 90 -6.41 6.19 -3.94
N LEU A 91 -6.83 5.56 -5.03
CA LEU A 91 -6.54 4.15 -5.29
C LEU A 91 -5.04 4.04 -5.59
N VAL A 92 -4.33 3.26 -4.80
CA VAL A 92 -2.87 3.10 -4.94
C VAL A 92 -2.55 1.73 -5.52
N ALA A 93 -1.74 1.68 -6.57
CA ALA A 93 -1.15 0.46 -7.08
C ALA A 93 0.37 0.56 -7.03
N VAL A 94 1.01 -0.25 -6.20
CA VAL A 94 2.47 -0.40 -6.15
C VAL A 94 2.85 -1.57 -7.03
N VAL A 95 3.59 -1.29 -8.10
CA VAL A 95 3.88 -2.26 -9.16
C VAL A 95 5.29 -2.83 -8.99
N ASP A 96 5.38 -4.16 -8.92
CA ASP A 96 6.65 -4.90 -8.92
C ASP A 96 7.18 -5.09 -10.36
N ALA A 97 8.38 -5.63 -10.50
CA ALA A 97 8.83 -6.18 -11.78
C ALA A 97 7.96 -7.39 -12.15
N PRO A 98 7.74 -7.68 -13.45
CA PRO A 98 6.94 -8.84 -13.85
C PRO A 98 7.60 -10.16 -13.43
N SER A 99 6.81 -11.24 -13.39
CA SER A 99 7.24 -12.52 -12.83
C SER A 99 8.45 -13.15 -13.51
N ASP A 100 8.73 -12.79 -14.76
CA ASP A 100 9.92 -13.23 -15.50
C ASP A 100 11.15 -12.30 -15.32
N ARG A 101 11.05 -11.31 -14.46
CA ARG A 101 12.11 -10.32 -14.18
C ARG A 101 12.34 -10.12 -12.68
N GLN A 102 12.27 -11.18 -11.91
CA GLN A 102 12.35 -11.14 -10.45
C GLN A 102 13.77 -11.28 -9.89
N THR A 103 14.77 -11.29 -10.75
CA THR A 103 16.19 -11.32 -10.36
C THR A 103 16.97 -10.19 -11.04
N LEU A 104 18.15 -9.85 -10.51
CA LEU A 104 19.01 -8.85 -11.13
C LEU A 104 19.29 -9.22 -12.60
N PRO A 105 19.21 -8.29 -13.54
CA PRO A 105 19.08 -6.83 -13.35
C PRO A 105 17.65 -6.29 -13.25
N PHE A 106 16.63 -7.11 -13.00
CA PHE A 106 15.20 -6.75 -12.97
C PHE A 106 14.79 -5.99 -14.25
N LEU A 107 14.41 -4.70 -14.13
CA LEU A 107 14.01 -3.86 -15.25
C LEU A 107 15.15 -3.03 -15.86
N ASN A 108 16.36 -3.08 -15.29
CA ASN A 108 17.52 -2.48 -15.93
C ASN A 108 17.81 -3.22 -17.24
N GLY A 109 17.90 -2.51 -18.33
CA GLY A 109 18.05 -3.10 -19.66
C GLY A 109 16.79 -3.07 -20.51
N PHE A 110 15.64 -2.68 -19.91
CA PHE A 110 14.38 -2.41 -20.61
C PHE A 110 14.10 -0.94 -20.83
N ARG A 111 14.95 -0.09 -20.29
CA ARG A 111 14.82 1.37 -20.38
C ARG A 111 15.73 1.94 -21.46
#